data_7da6bfca5056b70db7a1e5436bb5d915
#
_entry.id   7da6bfca5056b70db7a1e5436bb5d915
#
_cell.length_a   1.000
_cell.length_b   1.000
_cell.length_c   1.000
_cell.angle_alpha   90.00
_cell.angle_beta   90.00
_cell.angle_gamma   90.00
#
_symmetry.space_group_name_H-M   'P 1'
#
loop_
_entity.id
_entity.type
_entity.pdbx_description
1 polymer ?
#
loop_
_entity_poly.entity_id
_entity_poly.type
_entity_poly.pdbx_seq_one_letter_code
_entity_poly.pdbx_strand_id
1 'polypeptide(L)'
;MLFRSGTLPTDGATGEAEWTGFVPFDQLPHLYDPPSHMIVTANNRPSGAPGAPLIGMDFPTPYRAQRITDLLTTTAAAHKLTPDDFARIQADTVSLHARSLLPRLLAHVQPTAQMDREAVDLLRAWDDDARADSAAAAIFEAWFLRLAPSLAGDQL
;
A
#
# COMPACT_ATOMS: atom_id res chain seq x y z
N MET A 1 -9.81 18.08 24.52
CA MET A 1 -10.59 16.86 24.25
C MET A 1 -9.62 15.82 23.72
N LEU A 2 -9.32 14.77 24.46
CA LEU A 2 -8.48 13.68 23.99
C LEU A 2 -9.30 12.87 22.99
N PHE A 3 -9.01 12.97 21.70
CA PHE A 3 -9.58 12.10 20.69
C PHE A 3 -9.15 10.67 20.98
N ARG A 4 -10.04 9.83 21.42
CA ARG A 4 -9.81 8.39 21.50
C ARG A 4 -9.85 7.86 20.07
N SER A 5 -8.72 7.32 19.63
CA SER A 5 -8.54 6.88 18.25
C SER A 5 -9.27 5.56 17.92
N GLY A 6 -9.82 4.88 18.91
CA GLY A 6 -10.35 3.51 18.76
C GLY A 6 -9.28 2.43 18.59
N THR A 7 -7.99 2.79 18.74
CA THR A 7 -6.87 1.84 18.59
C THR A 7 -6.59 1.01 19.83
N LEU A 8 -7.09 1.44 20.97
CA LEU A 8 -6.94 0.72 22.23
C LEU A 8 -8.33 0.45 22.85
N PRO A 9 -8.49 -0.69 23.53
CA PRO A 9 -9.69 -0.96 24.30
C PRO A 9 -9.93 0.14 25.35
N THR A 10 -11.19 0.50 25.56
CA THR A 10 -11.61 1.49 26.57
C THR A 10 -12.63 0.86 27.48
N ASP A 11 -12.72 1.35 28.72
CA ASP A 11 -13.75 0.91 29.65
C ASP A 11 -15.14 1.40 29.18
N GLY A 12 -15.99 0.48 28.75
CA GLY A 12 -17.35 0.77 28.29
C GLY A 12 -18.34 1.04 29.42
N ALA A 13 -18.00 0.71 30.69
CA ALA A 13 -18.90 0.90 31.80
C ALA A 13 -18.96 2.36 32.28
N THR A 14 -17.95 3.16 32.00
CA THR A 14 -17.85 4.56 32.44
C THR A 14 -18.60 5.54 31.55
N GLY A 15 -18.98 5.16 30.34
CA GLY A 15 -19.57 6.07 29.35
C GLY A 15 -18.62 7.14 28.81
N GLU A 16 -17.34 7.15 29.19
CA GLU A 16 -16.36 8.17 28.76
C GLU A 16 -15.93 8.00 27.30
N ALA A 17 -16.16 6.83 26.72
CA ALA A 17 -15.76 6.48 25.35
C ALA A 17 -16.95 6.37 24.39
N GLU A 18 -18.11 6.86 24.78
CA GLU A 18 -19.31 6.81 23.95
C GLU A 18 -19.23 7.74 22.72
N TRP A 19 -19.99 7.37 21.71
CA TRP A 19 -20.18 8.20 20.52
C TRP A 19 -20.97 9.45 20.90
N THR A 20 -20.42 10.62 20.60
CA THR A 20 -21.05 11.90 20.90
C THR A 20 -21.77 12.52 19.72
N GLY A 21 -21.69 11.88 18.54
CA GLY A 21 -22.30 12.36 17.31
C GLY A 21 -21.63 11.82 16.06
N PHE A 22 -22.02 12.34 14.92
CA PHE A 22 -21.44 12.01 13.61
C PHE A 22 -20.61 13.18 13.09
N VAL A 23 -19.58 12.86 12.32
CA VAL A 23 -18.84 13.86 11.54
C VAL A 23 -19.80 14.44 10.49
N PRO A 24 -19.96 15.77 10.38
CA PRO A 24 -20.77 16.36 9.33
C PRO A 24 -20.29 15.92 7.93
N PHE A 25 -21.25 15.68 7.03
CA PHE A 25 -20.96 15.12 5.71
C PHE A 25 -20.00 15.99 4.89
N ASP A 26 -20.14 17.30 4.99
CA ASP A 26 -19.30 18.30 4.32
C ASP A 26 -17.86 18.34 4.83
N GLN A 27 -17.60 17.77 6.00
CA GLN A 27 -16.26 17.63 6.57
C GLN A 27 -15.58 16.30 6.21
N LEU A 28 -16.32 15.36 5.63
CA LEU A 28 -15.74 14.10 5.18
C LEU A 28 -14.88 14.33 3.92
N PRO A 29 -13.76 13.60 3.78
CA PRO A 29 -12.96 13.66 2.54
C PRO A 29 -13.83 13.31 1.33
N HIS A 30 -13.89 14.19 0.36
CA HIS A 30 -14.64 13.98 -0.89
C HIS A 30 -13.89 14.58 -2.07
N LEU A 31 -14.14 14.02 -3.26
CA LEU A 31 -13.64 14.54 -4.52
C LEU A 31 -14.82 14.62 -5.50
N TYR A 32 -14.97 15.76 -6.16
CA TYR A 32 -15.91 15.98 -7.23
C TYR A 32 -15.20 16.76 -8.34
N ASP A 33 -15.25 16.25 -9.57
CA ASP A 33 -14.63 16.84 -10.76
C ASP A 33 -13.23 17.43 -10.53
N PRO A 34 -12.26 16.62 -10.07
CA PRO A 34 -10.94 17.13 -9.75
C PRO A 34 -10.19 17.58 -11.02
N PRO A 35 -9.32 18.60 -10.94
CA PRO A 35 -8.52 19.07 -12.08
C PRO A 35 -7.67 17.98 -12.77
N SER A 36 -7.38 16.89 -12.08
CA SER A 36 -6.69 15.72 -12.64
C SER A 36 -7.56 14.88 -13.57
N HIS A 37 -8.88 15.11 -13.60
CA HIS A 37 -9.89 14.30 -14.30
C HIS A 37 -9.84 12.79 -13.94
N MET A 38 -9.25 12.47 -12.79
CA MET A 38 -9.11 11.11 -12.28
C MET A 38 -9.45 11.04 -10.79
N ILE A 39 -10.09 9.96 -10.39
CA ILE A 39 -10.29 9.58 -8.99
C ILE A 39 -9.76 8.16 -8.83
N VAL A 40 -8.74 8.00 -7.98
CA VAL A 40 -8.11 6.72 -7.68
C VAL A 40 -8.20 6.45 -6.20
N THR A 41 -8.71 5.29 -5.83
CA THR A 41 -8.70 4.78 -4.47
C THR A 41 -8.29 3.31 -4.44
N ALA A 42 -7.45 2.93 -3.50
CA ALA A 42 -6.98 1.56 -3.30
C ALA A 42 -6.77 1.29 -1.80
N ASN A 43 -7.75 1.68 -0.97
CA ASN A 43 -7.71 1.64 0.49
C ASN A 43 -6.61 2.50 1.13
N ASN A 44 -5.88 3.30 0.34
CA ASN A 44 -4.90 4.24 0.86
C ASN A 44 -5.58 5.36 1.65
N ARG A 45 -4.81 6.02 2.51
CA ARG A 45 -5.31 7.16 3.28
C ARG A 45 -5.86 8.22 2.32
N PRO A 46 -7.12 8.69 2.50
CA PRO A 46 -7.64 9.81 1.74
C PRO A 46 -6.81 11.06 2.04
N SER A 47 -6.53 11.87 1.02
CA SER A 47 -5.97 13.20 1.22
C SER A 47 -7.03 14.08 1.85
N GLY A 48 -6.82 14.51 3.09
CA GLY A 48 -7.68 15.45 3.79
C GLY A 48 -7.09 16.85 3.80
N ALA A 49 -7.93 17.88 3.80
CA ALA A 49 -7.50 19.24 4.10
C ALA A 49 -6.89 19.30 5.52
N PRO A 50 -5.97 20.25 5.80
CA PRO A 50 -5.51 20.48 7.17
C PRO A 50 -6.71 20.65 8.12
N GLY A 51 -6.75 19.87 9.20
CA GLY A 51 -7.87 19.89 10.15
C GLY A 51 -9.05 18.97 9.81
N ALA A 52 -8.98 18.20 8.74
CA ALA A 52 -9.99 17.19 8.42
C ALA A 52 -10.13 16.16 9.57
N PRO A 53 -11.35 15.68 9.82
CA PRO A 53 -11.58 14.71 10.87
C PRO A 53 -10.82 13.41 10.63
N LEU A 54 -10.39 12.77 11.70
CA LEU A 54 -9.77 11.46 11.65
C LEU A 54 -10.84 10.41 11.32
N ILE A 55 -10.76 9.81 10.13
CA ILE A 55 -11.70 8.78 9.67
C ILE A 55 -11.17 7.36 9.79
N GLY A 56 -9.90 7.21 10.18
CA GLY A 56 -9.25 5.92 10.38
C GLY A 56 -7.79 6.09 10.77
N MET A 57 -7.20 5.04 11.30
CA MET A 57 -5.81 5.02 11.76
C MET A 57 -4.96 4.05 10.94
N ASP A 58 -5.58 3.00 10.40
CA ASP A 58 -4.90 1.94 9.66
C ASP A 58 -5.29 2.01 8.18
N PHE A 59 -4.32 2.37 7.38
CA PHE A 59 -4.46 2.43 5.92
C PHE A 59 -3.33 1.66 5.28
N PRO A 60 -3.61 0.83 4.26
CA PRO A 60 -2.58 0.22 3.45
C PRO A 60 -1.62 1.26 2.84
N THR A 61 -0.40 0.82 2.58
CA THR A 61 0.59 1.64 1.88
C THR A 61 0.07 2.12 0.53
N PRO A 62 0.46 3.31 0.04
CA PRO A 62 -0.11 3.93 -1.14
C PRO A 62 0.32 3.30 -2.48
N TYR A 63 1.15 2.25 -2.47
CA TYR A 63 1.74 1.68 -3.69
C TYR A 63 0.72 1.27 -4.75
N ARG A 64 -0.41 0.65 -4.36
CA ARG A 64 -1.46 0.29 -5.32
C ARG A 64 -2.12 1.51 -5.95
N ALA A 65 -2.46 2.52 -5.14
CA ALA A 65 -3.03 3.76 -5.65
C ALA A 65 -2.05 4.48 -6.59
N GLN A 66 -0.76 4.51 -6.23
CA GLN A 66 0.29 5.09 -7.09
C GLN A 66 0.38 4.34 -8.42
N ARG A 67 0.44 3.00 -8.40
CA ARG A 67 0.51 2.20 -9.62
C ARG A 67 -0.68 2.43 -10.55
N ILE A 68 -1.89 2.47 -10.01
CA ILE A 68 -3.11 2.77 -10.78
C ILE A 68 -3.02 4.17 -11.40
N THR A 69 -2.59 5.17 -10.62
CA THR A 69 -2.41 6.55 -11.10
C THR A 69 -1.39 6.62 -12.23
N ASP A 70 -0.23 5.97 -12.09
CA ASP A 70 0.82 5.93 -13.11
C ASP A 70 0.33 5.31 -14.41
N LEU A 71 -0.37 4.18 -14.33
CA LEU A 71 -0.92 3.48 -15.49
C LEU A 71 -2.00 4.30 -16.20
N LEU A 72 -2.94 4.88 -15.45
CA LEU A 72 -3.98 5.74 -16.01
C LEU A 72 -3.37 6.97 -16.69
N THR A 73 -2.42 7.63 -16.04
CA THR A 73 -1.75 8.83 -16.56
C THR A 73 -0.97 8.50 -17.84
N THR A 74 -0.18 7.43 -17.83
CA THR A 74 0.62 7.03 -19.00
C THR A 74 -0.27 6.64 -20.17
N THR A 75 -1.33 5.86 -19.91
CA THR A 75 -2.25 5.42 -20.97
C THR A 75 -3.03 6.58 -21.54
N ALA A 76 -3.56 7.49 -20.68
CA ALA A 76 -4.30 8.66 -21.12
C ALA A 76 -3.46 9.66 -21.92
N ALA A 77 -2.15 9.72 -21.68
CA ALA A 77 -1.22 10.53 -22.48
C ALA A 77 -1.01 9.98 -23.89
N ALA A 78 -1.15 8.67 -24.06
CA ALA A 78 -0.96 8.01 -25.36
C ALA A 78 -2.23 8.01 -26.22
N HIS A 79 -3.41 7.81 -25.62
CA HIS A 79 -4.69 7.76 -26.32
C HIS A 79 -5.87 7.90 -25.35
N LYS A 80 -7.08 8.08 -25.90
CA LYS A 80 -8.31 8.08 -25.11
C LYS A 80 -8.55 6.69 -24.50
N LEU A 81 -8.73 6.61 -23.19
CA LEU A 81 -8.94 5.37 -22.45
C LEU A 81 -10.17 4.58 -22.97
N THR A 82 -9.99 3.29 -23.08
CA THR A 82 -10.99 2.31 -23.50
C THR A 82 -11.28 1.31 -22.37
N PRO A 83 -12.40 0.57 -22.42
CA PRO A 83 -12.66 -0.51 -21.46
C PRO A 83 -11.52 -1.54 -21.37
N ASP A 84 -10.86 -1.86 -22.51
CA ASP A 84 -9.74 -2.80 -22.53
C ASP A 84 -8.49 -2.27 -21.80
N ASP A 85 -8.30 -0.96 -21.77
CA ASP A 85 -7.25 -0.34 -20.97
C ASP A 85 -7.50 -0.56 -19.48
N PHE A 86 -8.73 -0.37 -19.02
CA PHE A 86 -9.10 -0.65 -17.63
C PHE A 86 -8.96 -2.12 -17.29
N ALA A 87 -9.32 -3.05 -18.17
CA ALA A 87 -9.10 -4.48 -17.97
C ALA A 87 -7.62 -4.82 -17.79
N ARG A 88 -6.73 -4.21 -18.62
CA ARG A 88 -5.27 -4.37 -18.47
C ARG A 88 -4.75 -3.78 -17.16
N ILE A 89 -5.23 -2.61 -16.78
CA ILE A 89 -4.84 -1.97 -15.51
C ILE A 89 -5.27 -2.84 -14.32
N GLN A 90 -6.46 -3.43 -14.35
CA GLN A 90 -6.93 -4.33 -13.30
C GLN A 90 -6.13 -5.64 -13.21
N ALA A 91 -5.56 -6.08 -14.33
CA ALA A 91 -4.74 -7.29 -14.40
C ALA A 91 -3.24 -7.03 -14.14
N ASP A 92 -2.84 -5.79 -13.89
CA ASP A 92 -1.44 -5.45 -13.62
C ASP A 92 -0.99 -6.01 -12.27
N THR A 93 0.15 -6.66 -12.27
CA THR A 93 0.74 -7.35 -11.11
C THR A 93 2.09 -6.77 -10.68
N VAL A 94 2.50 -5.62 -11.23
CA VAL A 94 3.77 -4.98 -10.85
C VAL A 94 3.72 -4.43 -9.43
N SER A 95 4.68 -4.87 -8.61
CA SER A 95 4.80 -4.50 -7.20
C SER A 95 5.69 -3.26 -7.01
N LEU A 96 5.11 -2.09 -6.87
CA LEU A 96 5.87 -0.88 -6.48
C LEU A 96 6.47 -1.01 -5.08
N HIS A 97 5.88 -1.84 -4.21
CA HIS A 97 6.44 -2.16 -2.90
C HIS A 97 7.79 -2.87 -3.04
N ALA A 98 7.83 -3.94 -3.83
CA ALA A 98 9.07 -4.66 -4.12
C ALA A 98 10.10 -3.74 -4.77
N ARG A 99 9.72 -2.99 -5.79
CA ARG A 99 10.58 -2.01 -6.49
C ARG A 99 11.22 -1.00 -5.54
N SER A 100 10.49 -0.55 -4.53
CA SER A 100 10.98 0.41 -3.53
C SER A 100 11.90 -0.22 -2.49
N LEU A 101 11.58 -1.44 -2.04
CA LEU A 101 12.21 -2.06 -0.89
C LEU A 101 13.38 -2.96 -1.28
N LEU A 102 13.25 -3.75 -2.35
CA LEU A 102 14.19 -4.79 -2.72
C LEU A 102 15.63 -4.30 -2.94
N PRO A 103 15.89 -3.16 -3.61
CA PRO A 103 17.26 -2.66 -3.76
C PRO A 103 17.94 -2.37 -2.43
N ARG A 104 17.19 -1.88 -1.44
CA ARG A 104 17.71 -1.60 -0.10
C ARG A 104 18.03 -2.87 0.66
N LEU A 105 17.16 -3.87 0.58
CA LEU A 105 17.38 -5.17 1.20
C LEU A 105 18.61 -5.86 0.60
N LEU A 106 18.71 -5.92 -0.72
CA LEU A 106 19.80 -6.56 -1.44
C LEU A 106 21.16 -5.90 -1.21
N ALA A 107 21.20 -4.62 -0.88
CA ALA A 107 22.44 -3.91 -0.54
C ALA A 107 23.11 -4.44 0.74
N HIS A 108 22.35 -5.09 1.62
CA HIS A 108 22.83 -5.58 2.92
C HIS A 108 22.91 -7.12 3.00
N VAL A 109 22.51 -7.84 1.95
CA VAL A 109 22.53 -9.30 1.93
C VAL A 109 23.90 -9.82 1.52
N GLN A 110 24.45 -10.74 2.33
CA GLN A 110 25.68 -11.47 2.07
C GLN A 110 25.37 -12.97 2.08
N PRO A 111 24.96 -13.56 0.94
CA PRO A 111 24.56 -14.96 0.89
C PRO A 111 25.76 -15.88 1.07
N THR A 112 25.66 -16.84 1.98
CA THR A 112 26.73 -17.81 2.28
C THR A 112 26.47 -19.17 1.66
N ALA A 113 25.23 -19.65 1.71
CA ALA A 113 24.86 -20.91 1.09
C ALA A 113 24.61 -20.77 -0.42
N GLN A 114 24.72 -21.86 -1.15
CA GLN A 114 24.46 -21.89 -2.61
C GLN A 114 23.02 -21.48 -2.94
N MET A 115 22.05 -22.02 -2.18
CA MET A 115 20.63 -21.71 -2.35
C MET A 115 20.33 -20.22 -2.13
N ASP A 116 20.99 -19.59 -1.13
CA ASP A 116 20.81 -18.17 -0.87
C ASP A 116 21.35 -17.31 -2.03
N ARG A 117 22.48 -17.71 -2.64
CA ARG A 117 23.01 -17.02 -3.82
C ARG A 117 22.06 -17.10 -4.99
N GLU A 118 21.52 -18.28 -5.27
CA GLU A 118 20.54 -18.49 -6.33
C GLU A 118 19.26 -17.64 -6.10
N ALA A 119 18.76 -17.59 -4.87
CA ALA A 119 17.63 -16.76 -4.51
C ALA A 119 17.91 -15.26 -4.72
N VAL A 120 19.08 -14.79 -4.29
CA VAL A 120 19.50 -13.40 -4.47
C VAL A 120 19.65 -13.05 -5.96
N ASP A 121 20.18 -13.95 -6.78
CA ASP A 121 20.33 -13.73 -8.23
C ASP A 121 18.96 -13.67 -8.92
N LEU A 122 18.00 -14.52 -8.52
CA LEU A 122 16.61 -14.42 -8.99
C LEU A 122 15.98 -13.06 -8.63
N LEU A 123 16.18 -12.60 -7.39
CA LEU A 123 15.64 -11.31 -6.94
C LEU A 123 16.28 -10.13 -7.68
N ARG A 124 17.59 -10.18 -7.98
CA ARG A 124 18.30 -9.14 -8.73
C ARG A 124 17.85 -9.05 -10.20
N ALA A 125 17.47 -10.19 -10.79
CA ALA A 125 17.00 -10.27 -12.16
C ALA A 125 15.50 -10.00 -12.32
N TRP A 126 14.76 -9.87 -11.20
CA TRP A 126 13.31 -9.72 -11.22
C TRP A 126 12.89 -8.34 -11.71
N ASP A 127 11.84 -8.31 -12.52
CA ASP A 127 11.20 -7.12 -13.10
C ASP A 127 10.15 -6.47 -12.18
N ASP A 128 10.06 -6.91 -10.92
CA ASP A 128 9.06 -6.54 -9.91
C ASP A 128 7.62 -6.96 -10.27
N ASP A 129 7.44 -7.78 -11.28
CA ASP A 129 6.12 -8.26 -11.68
C ASP A 129 5.78 -9.57 -10.94
N ALA A 130 4.76 -9.50 -10.07
CA ALA A 130 4.32 -10.59 -9.20
C ALA A 130 3.37 -11.56 -9.92
N ARG A 131 3.73 -11.98 -11.15
CA ARG A 131 2.99 -13.02 -11.89
C ARG A 131 2.97 -14.35 -11.12
N ALA A 132 1.93 -15.13 -11.34
CA ALA A 132 1.72 -16.41 -10.64
C ALA A 132 2.87 -17.43 -10.83
N ASP A 133 3.63 -17.33 -11.90
CA ASP A 133 4.78 -18.18 -12.23
C ASP A 133 6.14 -17.57 -11.84
N SER A 134 6.16 -16.42 -11.18
CA SER A 134 7.39 -15.73 -10.77
C SER A 134 7.96 -16.32 -9.48
N ALA A 135 9.05 -17.08 -9.61
CA ALA A 135 9.81 -17.57 -8.45
C ALA A 135 10.38 -16.43 -7.61
N ALA A 136 10.84 -15.35 -8.24
CA ALA A 136 11.37 -14.18 -7.56
C ALA A 136 10.30 -13.50 -6.69
N ALA A 137 9.07 -13.38 -7.19
CA ALA A 137 7.95 -12.85 -6.42
C ALA A 137 7.69 -13.69 -5.17
N ALA A 138 7.64 -15.03 -5.31
CA ALA A 138 7.43 -15.94 -4.18
C ALA A 138 8.55 -15.83 -3.13
N ILE A 139 9.81 -15.69 -3.56
CA ILE A 139 10.95 -15.50 -2.67
C ILE A 139 10.84 -14.15 -1.93
N PHE A 140 10.51 -13.07 -2.65
CA PHE A 140 10.36 -11.74 -2.06
C PHE A 140 9.27 -11.71 -1.00
N GLU A 141 8.08 -12.24 -1.30
CA GLU A 141 6.95 -12.26 -0.37
C GLU A 141 7.26 -13.11 0.87
N ALA A 142 7.86 -14.29 0.70
CA ALA A 142 8.28 -15.13 1.81
C ALA A 142 9.32 -14.45 2.70
N TRP A 143 10.27 -13.74 2.10
CA TRP A 143 11.28 -12.96 2.82
C TRP A 143 10.65 -11.78 3.56
N PHE A 144 9.80 -11.00 2.89
CA PHE A 144 9.13 -9.85 3.47
C PHE A 144 8.28 -10.22 4.69
N LEU A 145 7.51 -11.32 4.61
CA LEU A 145 6.71 -11.82 5.74
C LEU A 145 7.58 -12.19 6.97
N ARG A 146 8.83 -12.57 6.77
CA ARG A 146 9.77 -12.91 7.84
C ARG A 146 10.54 -11.72 8.37
N LEU A 147 10.59 -10.61 7.63
CA LEU A 147 11.43 -9.46 7.95
C LEU A 147 11.03 -8.80 9.27
N ALA A 148 9.76 -8.44 9.44
CA ALA A 148 9.29 -7.77 10.64
C ALA A 148 9.45 -8.63 11.91
N PRO A 149 9.04 -9.92 11.93
CA PRO A 149 9.33 -10.79 13.07
C PRO A 149 10.83 -10.96 13.37
N SER A 150 11.68 -10.96 12.34
CA SER A 150 13.11 -11.10 12.52
C SER A 150 13.80 -9.85 13.10
N LEU A 151 13.22 -8.67 12.84
CA LEU A 151 13.77 -7.39 13.30
C LEU A 151 13.24 -6.97 14.68
N ALA A 152 12.02 -7.35 15.02
CA ALA A 152 11.31 -6.85 16.20
C ALA A 152 10.72 -7.96 17.08
N GLY A 153 10.94 -9.23 16.76
CA GLY A 153 10.33 -10.36 17.47
C GLY A 153 10.77 -10.53 18.92
N ASP A 154 11.87 -9.94 19.31
CA ASP A 154 12.36 -9.87 20.68
C ASP A 154 11.82 -8.65 21.46
N GLN A 155 11.09 -7.76 20.78
CA GLN A 155 10.53 -6.53 21.32
C GLN A 155 9.00 -6.64 21.56
N LEU A 156 8.39 -7.73 21.09
CA LEU A 156 6.97 -8.02 21.19
C LEU A 156 6.71 -9.11 22.22
#